data_1baca1f48f8d9868f6fef2948afa3771
#
_entry.id   1baca1f48f8d9868f6fef2948afa3771
#
_cell.length_a   1.000
_cell.length_b   1.000
_cell.length_c   1.000
_cell.angle_alpha   90.00
_cell.angle_beta   90.00
_cell.angle_gamma   90.00
#
_symmetry.space_group_name_H-M   'P 1'
#
loop_
_entity.id
_entity.type
_entity.pdbx_description
1 polymer ?
#
loop_
_entity_poly.entity_id
_entity_poly.type
_entity_poly.pdbx_seq_one_letter_code
_entity_poly.pdbx_strand_id
1 'polypeptide(L)'
;MGGSAGGHLALMGGLLQNNHLFDSNCSGVENVKVAAIIDKYGIADVNDWAYGPYIKSKSATNWLGAKKEDQEFIKSVSPIHWVKKTSPPVFIVHGDADPTVPYQESVALHAALVAAGVKTEFITIPGGLHGKFDKDQNAMLNTAIFKFIESLEVFKK
;
A
#
# COMPACT_ATOMS: atom_id res chain seq x y z
N MET A 1 -6.13 4.50 5.67
CA MET A 1 -5.33 5.47 4.90
C MET A 1 -4.02 5.74 5.61
N GLY A 2 -2.93 5.81 4.84
CA GLY A 2 -1.63 6.13 5.39
C GLY A 2 -0.62 6.56 4.33
N GLY A 3 0.52 7.12 4.77
CA GLY A 3 1.65 7.47 3.91
C GLY A 3 2.93 6.76 4.36
N SER A 4 3.81 6.39 3.41
CA SER A 4 5.08 5.71 3.69
C SER A 4 4.86 4.41 4.50
N ALA A 5 5.48 4.26 5.65
CA ALA A 5 5.21 3.14 6.57
C ALA A 5 3.72 3.02 6.96
N GLY A 6 3.00 4.16 7.09
CA GLY A 6 1.56 4.16 7.30
C GLY A 6 0.77 3.67 6.09
N GLY A 7 1.26 3.91 4.86
CA GLY A 7 0.72 3.34 3.62
C GLY A 7 0.87 1.83 3.60
N HIS A 8 2.07 1.34 3.92
CA HIS A 8 2.33 -0.09 4.11
C HIS A 8 1.35 -0.74 5.12
N LEU A 9 1.19 -0.13 6.30
CA LEU A 9 0.27 -0.64 7.32
C LEU A 9 -1.20 -0.60 6.84
N ALA A 10 -1.61 0.43 6.09
CA ALA A 10 -2.95 0.51 5.53
C ALA A 10 -3.19 -0.59 4.48
N LEU A 11 -2.19 -0.87 3.64
CA LEU A 11 -2.21 -1.97 2.68
C LEU A 11 -2.29 -3.32 3.40
N MET A 12 -1.39 -3.58 4.35
CA MET A 12 -1.39 -4.83 5.11
C MET A 12 -2.74 -5.06 5.81
N GLY A 13 -3.22 -4.08 6.59
CA GLY A 13 -4.48 -4.22 7.33
C GLY A 13 -5.70 -4.41 6.42
N GLY A 14 -5.69 -3.80 5.21
CA GLY A 14 -6.79 -3.94 4.27
C GLY A 14 -6.72 -5.20 3.40
N LEU A 15 -5.54 -5.60 2.95
CA LEU A 15 -5.36 -6.73 2.03
C LEU A 15 -5.34 -8.09 2.74
N LEU A 16 -4.84 -8.15 3.98
CA LEU A 16 -4.93 -9.35 4.82
C LEU A 16 -6.39 -9.73 5.10
N GLN A 17 -7.27 -8.73 5.22
CA GLN A 17 -8.68 -8.94 5.61
C GLN A 17 -8.77 -9.74 6.92
N ASN A 18 -9.49 -10.87 6.90
CA ASN A 18 -9.68 -11.76 8.04
C ASN A 18 -8.64 -12.90 8.08
N ASN A 19 -7.44 -12.65 7.55
CA ASN A 19 -6.32 -13.57 7.71
C ASN A 19 -5.65 -13.32 9.06
N HIS A 20 -5.72 -14.28 9.96
CA HIS A 20 -5.25 -14.17 11.35
C HIS A 20 -3.75 -14.45 11.51
N LEU A 21 -2.96 -14.21 10.47
CA LEU A 21 -1.50 -14.48 10.50
C LEU A 21 -0.77 -13.69 11.60
N PHE A 22 -1.20 -12.45 11.85
CA PHE A 22 -0.52 -11.55 12.79
C PHE A 22 -1.33 -11.22 14.06
N ASP A 23 -2.53 -11.76 14.19
CA ASP A 23 -3.44 -11.50 15.32
C ASP A 23 -3.85 -12.76 16.09
N SER A 24 -3.10 -13.85 15.92
CA SER A 24 -3.38 -15.14 16.57
C SER A 24 -3.50 -15.07 18.11
N ASN A 25 -2.90 -14.05 18.72
CA ASN A 25 -2.97 -13.80 20.17
C ASN A 25 -4.10 -12.83 20.58
N CYS A 26 -4.86 -12.31 19.60
CA CYS A 26 -5.98 -11.42 19.87
C CYS A 26 -7.25 -12.24 20.03
N SER A 27 -7.83 -12.25 21.24
CA SER A 27 -9.15 -12.89 21.47
C SER A 27 -10.29 -11.93 21.09
N GLY A 28 -11.37 -12.47 20.52
CA GLY A 28 -12.59 -11.71 20.24
C GLY A 28 -12.50 -10.76 19.04
N VAL A 29 -11.57 -11.00 18.12
CA VAL A 29 -11.47 -10.22 16.87
C VAL A 29 -12.67 -10.58 15.98
N GLU A 30 -13.57 -9.62 15.83
CA GLU A 30 -14.65 -9.73 14.84
C GLU A 30 -14.12 -9.53 13.44
N ASN A 31 -14.79 -10.12 12.46
CA ASN A 31 -14.48 -9.89 11.04
C ASN A 31 -14.67 -8.41 10.66
N VAL A 32 -13.58 -7.68 10.53
CA VAL A 32 -13.60 -6.27 10.14
C VAL A 32 -13.64 -6.17 8.62
N LYS A 33 -14.62 -5.44 8.10
CA LYS A 33 -14.72 -5.14 6.67
C LYS A 33 -14.11 -3.76 6.40
N VAL A 34 -12.99 -3.75 5.66
CA VAL A 34 -12.37 -2.51 5.18
C VAL A 34 -13.10 -2.06 3.92
N ALA A 35 -13.61 -0.81 3.94
CA ALA A 35 -14.38 -0.24 2.84
C ALA A 35 -13.49 0.18 1.65
N ALA A 36 -12.31 0.71 1.93
CA ALA A 36 -11.29 1.09 0.95
C ALA A 36 -9.92 1.26 1.61
N ILE A 37 -8.86 1.19 0.80
CA ILE A 37 -7.49 1.50 1.19
C ILE A 37 -7.06 2.75 0.44
N ILE A 38 -6.49 3.73 1.15
CA ILE A 38 -5.83 4.87 0.55
C ILE A 38 -4.35 4.77 0.89
N ASP A 39 -3.56 4.39 -0.08
CA ASP A 39 -2.12 4.25 0.00
C ASP A 39 -1.42 5.48 -0.59
N LYS A 40 -0.57 6.11 0.20
CA LYS A 40 0.25 7.23 -0.22
C LYS A 40 1.71 6.83 -0.13
N TYR A 41 2.34 6.54 -1.26
CA TYR A 41 3.76 6.18 -1.38
C TYR A 41 4.19 5.13 -0.35
N GLY A 42 3.36 4.13 -0.10
CA GLY A 42 3.64 3.02 0.80
C GLY A 42 4.52 1.95 0.18
N ILE A 43 5.11 1.12 1.02
CA ILE A 43 5.90 -0.03 0.61
C ILE A 43 4.93 -1.18 0.26
N ALA A 44 4.95 -1.64 -1.00
CA ALA A 44 4.12 -2.74 -1.48
C ALA A 44 4.85 -4.08 -1.48
N ASP A 45 6.16 -4.08 -1.74
CA ASP A 45 7.02 -5.26 -1.71
C ASP A 45 8.27 -4.98 -0.88
N VAL A 46 8.35 -5.59 0.30
CA VAL A 46 9.48 -5.40 1.23
C VAL A 46 10.77 -5.98 0.67
N ASN A 47 10.69 -7.06 -0.14
CA ASN A 47 11.86 -7.62 -0.78
C ASN A 47 12.45 -6.66 -1.81
N ASP A 48 11.59 -6.07 -2.66
CA ASP A 48 12.04 -5.13 -3.68
C ASP A 48 12.59 -3.85 -3.04
N TRP A 49 11.96 -3.35 -1.98
CA TRP A 49 12.46 -2.20 -1.23
C TRP A 49 13.80 -2.47 -0.53
N ALA A 50 14.03 -3.69 -0.02
CA ALA A 50 15.27 -4.06 0.67
C ALA A 50 16.43 -4.40 -0.29
N TYR A 51 16.13 -5.13 -1.36
CA TYR A 51 17.14 -5.80 -2.20
C TYR A 51 16.95 -5.55 -3.71
N GLY A 52 15.90 -4.84 -4.10
CA GLY A 52 15.56 -4.59 -5.49
C GLY A 52 16.55 -3.71 -6.24
N PRO A 53 16.32 -3.54 -7.55
CA PRO A 53 17.27 -2.84 -8.43
C PRO A 53 17.25 -1.32 -8.28
N TYR A 54 16.16 -0.74 -7.74
CA TYR A 54 15.96 0.71 -7.70
C TYR A 54 16.55 1.35 -6.45
N ILE A 55 16.21 0.81 -5.29
CA ILE A 55 16.68 1.29 -3.98
C ILE A 55 17.04 0.06 -3.15
N LYS A 56 18.20 0.13 -2.46
CA LYS A 56 18.60 -0.86 -1.47
C LYS A 56 18.48 -0.22 -0.10
N SER A 57 17.29 -0.30 0.48
CA SER A 57 16.98 0.40 1.71
C SER A 57 17.59 -0.25 2.93
N LYS A 58 18.53 0.45 3.57
CA LYS A 58 19.04 0.04 4.91
C LYS A 58 17.93 0.05 5.97
N SER A 59 16.92 0.91 5.81
CA SER A 59 15.76 0.93 6.71
C SER A 59 14.96 -0.36 6.61
N ALA A 60 14.77 -0.92 5.40
CA ALA A 60 14.12 -2.20 5.19
C ALA A 60 14.86 -3.35 5.87
N THR A 61 16.17 -3.47 5.61
CA THR A 61 16.98 -4.54 6.20
C THR A 61 17.09 -4.43 7.72
N ASN A 62 17.16 -3.21 8.26
CA ASN A 62 17.16 -2.98 9.71
C ASN A 62 15.81 -3.35 10.34
N TRP A 63 14.69 -3.01 9.68
CA TRP A 63 13.36 -3.35 10.15
C TRP A 63 13.12 -4.87 10.14
N LEU A 64 13.58 -5.57 9.11
CA LEU A 64 13.52 -7.02 9.03
C LEU A 64 14.39 -7.71 10.12
N GLY A 65 15.48 -7.07 10.54
CA GLY A 65 16.35 -7.56 11.61
C GLY A 65 16.88 -8.98 11.35
N ALA A 66 16.66 -9.89 12.30
CA ALA A 66 17.06 -11.29 12.19
C ALA A 66 16.32 -12.05 11.08
N LYS A 67 15.18 -11.52 10.60
CA LYS A 67 14.34 -12.11 9.54
C LYS A 67 14.70 -11.65 8.12
N LYS A 68 15.76 -10.87 7.96
CA LYS A 68 16.15 -10.26 6.67
C LYS A 68 16.48 -11.27 5.56
N GLU A 69 16.81 -12.51 5.89
CA GLU A 69 17.07 -13.61 4.95
C GLU A 69 15.90 -14.61 4.85
N ASP A 70 14.86 -14.42 5.66
CA ASP A 70 13.68 -15.29 5.69
C ASP A 70 12.69 -14.84 4.61
N GLN A 71 12.77 -15.46 3.43
CA GLN A 71 11.96 -15.10 2.25
C GLN A 71 10.46 -15.28 2.50
N GLU A 72 10.05 -16.29 3.26
CA GLU A 72 8.63 -16.52 3.59
C GLU A 72 8.11 -15.41 4.51
N PHE A 73 8.92 -14.99 5.49
CA PHE A 73 8.56 -13.85 6.34
C PHE A 73 8.48 -12.55 5.52
N ILE A 74 9.50 -12.26 4.69
CA ILE A 74 9.51 -11.06 3.84
C ILE A 74 8.27 -11.02 2.95
N LYS A 75 7.92 -12.13 2.31
CA LYS A 75 6.72 -12.26 1.51
C LYS A 75 5.46 -12.04 2.33
N SER A 76 5.40 -12.60 3.55
CA SER A 76 4.23 -12.46 4.42
C SER A 76 3.95 -11.02 4.85
N VAL A 77 4.97 -10.18 4.93
CA VAL A 77 4.88 -8.75 5.27
C VAL A 77 4.88 -7.82 4.04
N SER A 78 4.79 -8.37 2.84
CA SER A 78 4.72 -7.62 1.57
C SER A 78 3.29 -7.56 1.05
N PRO A 79 2.61 -6.41 1.10
CA PRO A 79 1.19 -6.24 0.73
C PRO A 79 0.81 -6.81 -0.63
N ILE A 80 1.68 -6.69 -1.63
CA ILE A 80 1.42 -7.12 -3.00
C ILE A 80 1.06 -8.61 -3.10
N HIS A 81 1.58 -9.45 -2.21
CA HIS A 81 1.31 -10.88 -2.18
C HIS A 81 -0.07 -11.24 -1.58
N TRP A 82 -0.75 -10.27 -0.99
CA TRP A 82 -2.08 -10.44 -0.41
C TRP A 82 -3.21 -9.95 -1.32
N VAL A 83 -2.86 -9.42 -2.50
CA VAL A 83 -3.84 -8.98 -3.51
C VAL A 83 -4.63 -10.18 -4.00
N LYS A 84 -5.97 -10.08 -3.94
CA LYS A 84 -6.91 -11.08 -4.42
C LYS A 84 -8.19 -10.41 -4.93
N LYS A 85 -9.00 -11.13 -5.69
CA LYS A 85 -10.25 -10.60 -6.26
C LYS A 85 -11.21 -9.99 -5.22
N THR A 86 -11.14 -10.47 -3.98
CA THR A 86 -11.97 -9.97 -2.87
C THR A 86 -11.33 -8.82 -2.10
N SER A 87 -10.17 -8.32 -2.53
CA SER A 87 -9.52 -7.18 -1.90
C SER A 87 -10.41 -5.94 -1.98
N PRO A 88 -10.40 -5.08 -0.94
CA PRO A 88 -11.13 -3.82 -0.97
C PRO A 88 -10.58 -2.90 -2.07
N PRO A 89 -11.38 -1.92 -2.54
CA PRO A 89 -10.90 -0.88 -3.45
C PRO A 89 -9.67 -0.17 -2.93
N VAL A 90 -8.70 0.14 -3.82
CA VAL A 90 -7.43 0.78 -3.44
C VAL A 90 -7.19 2.03 -4.27
N PHE A 91 -6.93 3.14 -3.59
CA PHE A 91 -6.43 4.38 -4.19
C PHE A 91 -4.95 4.51 -3.88
N ILE A 92 -4.13 4.75 -4.90
CA ILE A 92 -2.68 4.86 -4.77
C ILE A 92 -2.23 6.23 -5.24
N VAL A 93 -1.30 6.86 -4.52
CA VAL A 93 -0.56 8.04 -4.99
C VAL A 93 0.92 7.91 -4.72
N HIS A 94 1.75 8.26 -5.70
CA HIS A 94 3.21 8.21 -5.57
C HIS A 94 3.88 9.30 -6.42
N GLY A 95 4.94 9.88 -5.91
CA GLY A 95 5.82 10.76 -6.68
C GLY A 95 6.83 9.94 -7.49
N ASP A 96 6.99 10.23 -8.78
CA ASP A 96 7.86 9.43 -9.65
C ASP A 96 9.37 9.69 -9.46
N ALA A 97 9.73 10.70 -8.66
CA ALA A 97 11.10 11.00 -8.23
C ALA A 97 11.35 10.65 -6.75
N ASP A 98 10.57 9.74 -6.17
CA ASP A 98 10.71 9.34 -4.77
C ASP A 98 12.06 8.62 -4.51
N PRO A 99 12.95 9.19 -3.66
CA PRO A 99 14.25 8.59 -3.36
C PRO A 99 14.21 7.57 -2.22
N THR A 100 13.07 7.34 -1.59
CA THR A 100 12.92 6.56 -0.35
C THR A 100 12.21 5.24 -0.58
N VAL A 101 11.09 5.26 -1.29
CA VAL A 101 10.35 4.07 -1.72
C VAL A 101 10.28 4.08 -3.24
N PRO A 102 10.70 3.00 -3.92
CA PRO A 102 10.69 2.96 -5.37
C PRO A 102 9.28 3.19 -5.92
N TYR A 103 9.11 4.17 -6.82
CA TYR A 103 7.85 4.42 -7.52
C TYR A 103 7.30 3.15 -8.20
N GLN A 104 8.19 2.29 -8.68
CA GLN A 104 7.88 1.01 -9.33
C GLN A 104 7.07 0.06 -8.44
N GLU A 105 7.18 0.17 -7.13
CA GLU A 105 6.35 -0.63 -6.21
C GLU A 105 4.86 -0.29 -6.34
N SER A 106 4.53 0.99 -6.44
CA SER A 106 3.14 1.42 -6.67
C SER A 106 2.65 1.03 -8.07
N VAL A 107 3.52 1.07 -9.09
CA VAL A 107 3.20 0.58 -10.44
C VAL A 107 2.89 -0.92 -10.40
N ALA A 108 3.73 -1.72 -9.74
CA ALA A 108 3.53 -3.17 -9.62
C ALA A 108 2.27 -3.51 -8.81
N LEU A 109 2.03 -2.82 -7.70
CA LEU A 109 0.82 -3.00 -6.89
C LEU A 109 -0.44 -2.67 -7.69
N HIS A 110 -0.45 -1.54 -8.42
CA HIS A 110 -1.58 -1.17 -9.26
C HIS A 110 -1.85 -2.23 -10.35
N ALA A 111 -0.81 -2.71 -11.01
CA ALA A 111 -0.93 -3.76 -12.02
C ALA A 111 -1.50 -5.07 -11.43
N ALA A 112 -1.06 -5.47 -10.23
CA ALA A 112 -1.57 -6.64 -9.54
C ALA A 112 -3.06 -6.49 -9.16
N LEU A 113 -3.46 -5.30 -8.69
CA LEU A 113 -4.86 -4.99 -8.37
C LEU A 113 -5.76 -5.04 -9.61
N VAL A 114 -5.31 -4.45 -10.72
CA VAL A 114 -6.03 -4.50 -12.01
C VAL A 114 -6.17 -5.94 -12.49
N ALA A 115 -5.09 -6.73 -12.46
CA ALA A 115 -5.11 -8.14 -12.86
C ALA A 115 -6.06 -8.99 -12.00
N ALA A 116 -6.19 -8.65 -10.72
CA ALA A 116 -7.14 -9.31 -9.80
C ALA A 116 -8.59 -8.82 -9.97
N GLY A 117 -8.86 -7.82 -10.81
CA GLY A 117 -10.18 -7.22 -10.99
C GLY A 117 -10.64 -6.34 -9.82
N VAL A 118 -9.71 -5.83 -9.02
CA VAL A 118 -9.97 -4.91 -7.90
C VAL A 118 -10.16 -3.50 -8.43
N LYS A 119 -11.19 -2.78 -7.96
CA LYS A 119 -11.34 -1.35 -8.25
C LYS A 119 -10.14 -0.58 -7.70
N THR A 120 -9.38 0.07 -8.57
CA THR A 120 -8.17 0.80 -8.18
C THR A 120 -7.99 2.06 -9.01
N GLU A 121 -7.45 3.10 -8.38
CA GLU A 121 -6.98 4.33 -9.03
C GLU A 121 -5.54 4.58 -8.62
N PHE A 122 -4.73 5.07 -9.56
CA PHE A 122 -3.34 5.41 -9.31
C PHE A 122 -3.02 6.80 -9.86
N ILE A 123 -2.57 7.70 -8.99
CA ILE A 123 -2.13 9.04 -9.37
C ILE A 123 -0.61 9.15 -9.20
N THR A 124 0.07 9.43 -10.29
CA THR A 124 1.48 9.81 -10.28
C THR A 124 1.62 11.31 -10.08
N ILE A 125 2.51 11.74 -9.20
CA ILE A 125 2.91 13.14 -9.05
C ILE A 125 4.25 13.35 -9.78
N PRO A 126 4.25 14.00 -10.95
CA PRO A 126 5.47 14.21 -11.72
C PRO A 126 6.51 15.03 -10.92
N GLY A 127 7.75 14.51 -10.83
CA GLY A 127 8.82 15.10 -10.03
C GLY A 127 8.59 15.07 -8.52
N GLY A 128 7.50 14.44 -8.06
CA GLY A 128 7.16 14.33 -6.64
C GLY A 128 8.16 13.47 -5.89
N LEU A 129 8.64 13.97 -4.75
CA LEU A 129 9.50 13.24 -3.82
C LEU A 129 8.65 12.47 -2.80
N HIS A 130 9.29 11.83 -1.84
CA HIS A 130 8.63 11.06 -0.77
C HIS A 130 7.71 11.93 0.09
N GLY A 131 6.43 12.02 -0.29
CA GLY A 131 5.40 12.81 0.41
C GLY A 131 5.63 14.32 0.41
N LYS A 132 6.57 14.83 -0.38
CA LYS A 132 6.83 16.27 -0.53
C LYS A 132 6.11 16.76 -1.78
N PHE A 133 4.82 17.01 -1.63
CA PHE A 133 3.95 17.56 -2.65
C PHE A 133 3.61 19.02 -2.31
N ASP A 134 3.47 19.87 -3.33
CA ASP A 134 3.09 21.25 -3.11
C ASP A 134 1.61 21.39 -2.68
N LYS A 135 1.19 22.62 -2.38
CA LYS A 135 -0.16 22.90 -1.88
C LYS A 135 -1.24 22.52 -2.89
N ASP A 136 -1.00 22.79 -4.17
CA ASP A 136 -2.00 22.54 -5.23
C ASP A 136 -2.09 21.04 -5.53
N GLN A 137 -0.95 20.34 -5.57
CA GLN A 137 -0.90 18.89 -5.66
C GLN A 137 -1.65 18.22 -4.51
N ASN A 138 -1.43 18.67 -3.27
CA ASN A 138 -2.15 18.15 -2.10
C ASN A 138 -3.65 18.44 -2.16
N ALA A 139 -4.08 19.61 -2.62
CA ALA A 139 -5.49 19.95 -2.79
C ALA A 139 -6.16 19.07 -3.86
N MET A 140 -5.47 18.87 -4.99
CA MET A 140 -5.92 17.98 -6.06
C MET A 140 -6.06 16.53 -5.55
N LEU A 141 -5.05 16.02 -4.84
CA LEU A 141 -5.06 14.67 -4.28
C LEU A 141 -6.22 14.46 -3.29
N ASN A 142 -6.44 15.42 -2.39
CA ASN A 142 -7.56 15.33 -1.46
C ASN A 142 -8.90 15.25 -2.20
N THR A 143 -9.08 16.09 -3.24
CA THR A 143 -10.28 16.05 -4.07
C THR A 143 -10.44 14.69 -4.78
N ALA A 144 -9.36 14.13 -5.33
CA ALA A 144 -9.39 12.84 -5.99
C ALA A 144 -9.72 11.70 -5.01
N ILE A 145 -9.13 11.70 -3.81
CA ILE A 145 -9.43 10.73 -2.75
C ILE A 145 -10.91 10.79 -2.36
N PHE A 146 -11.48 11.98 -2.15
CA PHE A 146 -12.90 12.11 -1.84
C PHE A 146 -13.79 11.58 -2.97
N LYS A 147 -13.51 11.93 -4.23
CA LYS A 147 -14.24 11.40 -5.39
C LYS A 147 -14.15 9.87 -5.47
N PHE A 148 -12.97 9.31 -5.23
CA PHE A 148 -12.80 7.86 -5.18
C PHE A 148 -13.70 7.23 -4.11
N ILE A 149 -13.68 7.75 -2.88
CA ILE A 149 -14.50 7.26 -1.78
C ILE A 149 -16.00 7.38 -2.11
N GLU A 150 -16.45 8.52 -2.62
CA GLU A 150 -17.85 8.75 -3.04
C GLU A 150 -18.30 7.80 -4.16
N SER A 151 -17.36 7.35 -5.01
CA SER A 151 -17.64 6.41 -6.09
C SER A 151 -17.89 4.97 -5.60
N LEU A 152 -17.63 4.69 -4.31
CA LEU A 152 -17.80 3.36 -3.73
C LEU A 152 -19.24 3.12 -3.30
N GLU A 153 -19.78 1.95 -3.64
CA GLU A 153 -21.18 1.62 -3.35
C GLU A 153 -21.49 1.54 -1.84
N VAL A 154 -20.48 1.27 -1.01
CA VAL A 154 -20.64 1.17 0.45
C VAL A 154 -21.13 2.48 1.11
N PHE A 155 -21.01 3.61 0.42
CA PHE A 155 -21.45 4.92 0.89
C PHE A 155 -22.74 5.42 0.17
N LYS A 156 -23.24 4.66 -0.81
CA LYS A 156 -24.53 4.96 -1.43
C LYS A 156 -25.63 4.43 -0.52
N LYS A 157 -26.43 5.35 0.03
CA LYS A 157 -27.66 5.02 0.76
C LYS A 157 -28.78 4.72 -0.22
#